data_e0888165b31fe613e2a06e87550b3dc6
#
_entry.id   e0888165b31fe613e2a06e87550b3dc6
#
_cell.length_a   1.000
_cell.length_b   1.000
_cell.length_c   1.000
_cell.angle_alpha   90.00
_cell.angle_beta   90.00
_cell.angle_gamma   90.00
#
_symmetry.space_group_name_H-M   'P 1'
#
loop_
_entity.id
_entity.type
_entity.pdbx_description
1 polymer ?
#
loop_
_entity_poly.entity_id
_entity_poly.type
_entity_poly.pdbx_seq_one_letter_code
_entity_poly.pdbx_strand_id
1 'polypeptide(L)'
;MQNQPVVVEVVRRFNMSVKEEEIKKFQSNVKITKHETPMLDELENGPWPSFISGIKNLRDRHPEERINKMTNDLLGQLEHSYETRKGYWKGGTVSVYGYGGGIIPRFSEVGEQFPESKEFHTLRVQPPAGNYYTTDSLRQLADSWEKYGSGLVTFHGQTGNIMFIGTSTDNTQHFFDEINEYGFDLGGAGPCVRTAMSCVGAGRCEMSNINEHKAHRLLVNNFMDDMHRPALPYKFKFKISGCPNDCMNSIERADMSVIGTWRDNMKVDQEEWKSWLKEKGRKYAIDNIITRCPTNSLSINDDDTIAVDNKSCVRCMHCLNVVPKALHPGDDKGATILMGGKRTLKIGDLMGTVIKPFIKLETQEDWDYIVELAEKTIDFWADNALEH
;
A
#
# COMPACT_ATOMS: atom_id res chain seq x y z
N MET A 1 35.19 -13.89 -9.33
CA MET A 1 33.87 -14.38 -9.79
C MET A 1 33.17 -13.21 -10.46
N GLN A 2 33.06 -13.27 -11.78
CA GLN A 2 32.52 -12.14 -12.58
C GLN A 2 31.01 -12.04 -12.39
N ASN A 3 30.52 -10.86 -11.97
CA ASN A 3 29.11 -10.52 -11.92
C ASN A 3 28.52 -10.58 -13.34
N GLN A 4 27.76 -11.62 -13.64
CA GLN A 4 26.91 -11.61 -14.84
C GLN A 4 25.75 -10.63 -14.59
N PRO A 5 25.38 -9.79 -15.55
CA PRO A 5 24.35 -8.79 -15.36
C PRO A 5 22.98 -9.46 -15.15
N VAL A 6 22.25 -8.97 -14.15
CA VAL A 6 20.91 -9.44 -13.71
C VAL A 6 19.91 -9.56 -14.88
N VAL A 7 20.07 -8.74 -15.92
CA VAL A 7 19.22 -8.76 -17.13
C VAL A 7 19.32 -10.08 -17.89
N VAL A 8 20.50 -10.72 -17.94
CA VAL A 8 20.67 -12.00 -18.64
C VAL A 8 19.96 -13.13 -17.90
N GLU A 9 19.91 -13.05 -16.58
CA GLU A 9 19.25 -14.06 -15.75
C GLU A 9 17.71 -13.91 -15.78
N VAL A 10 17.19 -12.70 -15.85
CA VAL A 10 15.76 -12.40 -16.01
C VAL A 10 15.28 -12.87 -17.40
N VAL A 11 16.02 -12.58 -18.47
CA VAL A 11 15.67 -13.01 -19.83
C VAL A 11 15.70 -14.55 -19.96
N ARG A 12 16.65 -15.24 -19.30
CA ARG A 12 16.68 -16.72 -19.25
C ARG A 12 15.49 -17.33 -18.51
N ARG A 13 14.98 -16.68 -17.45
CA ARG A 13 13.82 -17.14 -16.69
C ARG A 13 12.49 -17.05 -17.47
N PHE A 14 12.38 -16.11 -18.39
CA PHE A 14 11.14 -15.86 -19.13
C PHE A 14 11.08 -16.53 -20.53
N ASN A 15 12.03 -17.41 -20.85
CA ASN A 15 12.06 -18.14 -22.12
C ASN A 15 12.03 -17.25 -23.38
N MET A 16 12.42 -15.97 -23.25
CA MET A 16 12.60 -15.07 -24.37
C MET A 16 13.98 -15.36 -24.98
N SER A 17 13.99 -15.98 -26.15
CA SER A 17 15.21 -16.29 -26.92
C SER A 17 15.81 -15.04 -27.58
N VAL A 18 16.09 -14.01 -26.79
CA VAL A 18 16.89 -12.87 -27.27
C VAL A 18 18.34 -13.28 -27.23
N LYS A 19 19.00 -13.34 -28.37
CA LYS A 19 20.41 -13.71 -28.47
C LYS A 19 21.27 -12.66 -27.74
N GLU A 20 22.30 -13.08 -27.01
CA GLU A 20 23.23 -12.18 -26.33
C GLU A 20 23.82 -11.09 -27.25
N GLU A 21 23.97 -11.41 -28.54
CA GLU A 21 24.40 -10.46 -29.57
C GLU A 21 23.41 -9.33 -29.84
N GLU A 22 22.10 -9.58 -29.73
CA GLU A 22 21.05 -8.55 -29.88
C GLU A 22 21.05 -7.62 -28.67
N ILE A 23 21.21 -8.16 -27.48
CA ILE A 23 21.34 -7.34 -26.24
C ILE A 23 22.57 -6.44 -26.33
N LYS A 24 23.73 -6.97 -26.79
CA LYS A 24 24.95 -6.18 -26.99
C LYS A 24 24.80 -5.12 -28.08
N LYS A 25 24.00 -5.41 -29.14
CA LYS A 25 23.75 -4.49 -30.22
C LYS A 25 22.84 -3.31 -29.79
N PHE A 26 21.86 -3.56 -28.93
CA PHE A 26 21.04 -2.52 -28.30
C PHE A 26 21.89 -1.62 -27.38
N GLN A 27 22.76 -2.22 -26.58
CA GLN A 27 23.66 -1.49 -25.65
C GLN A 27 24.68 -0.58 -26.35
N SER A 28 24.99 -0.82 -27.63
CA SER A 28 26.05 -0.09 -28.37
C SER A 28 25.57 1.17 -29.11
N ASN A 29 24.23 1.34 -29.29
CA ASN A 29 23.69 2.35 -30.20
C ASN A 29 23.16 3.62 -29.52
N VAL A 30 22.91 3.61 -28.22
CA VAL A 30 22.40 4.79 -27.50
C VAL A 30 23.58 5.65 -27.02
N LYS A 31 23.88 6.72 -27.76
CA LYS A 31 24.87 7.74 -27.36
C LYS A 31 24.18 8.85 -26.57
N ILE A 32 24.10 8.69 -25.27
CA ILE A 32 23.61 9.73 -24.37
C ILE A 32 24.80 10.39 -23.70
N THR A 33 24.87 11.72 -23.76
CA THR A 33 25.78 12.47 -22.88
C THR A 33 25.26 12.36 -21.46
N LYS A 34 25.99 11.63 -20.61
CA LYS A 34 25.57 11.38 -19.24
C LYS A 34 25.80 12.59 -18.37
N HIS A 35 24.81 12.91 -17.54
CA HIS A 35 24.99 13.90 -16.48
C HIS A 35 25.94 13.35 -15.41
N GLU A 36 26.82 14.21 -14.89
CA GLU A 36 27.62 13.89 -13.71
C GLU A 36 26.72 13.87 -12.46
N THR A 37 26.87 12.85 -11.62
CA THR A 37 26.00 12.62 -10.48
C THR A 37 26.77 12.19 -9.23
N PRO A 38 27.76 12.99 -8.74
CA PRO A 38 28.65 12.58 -7.66
C PRO A 38 27.91 12.30 -6.34
N MET A 39 26.89 13.07 -5.99
CA MET A 39 26.12 12.85 -4.74
C MET A 39 25.23 11.61 -4.82
N LEU A 40 24.64 11.34 -6.00
CA LEU A 40 23.86 10.11 -6.21
C LEU A 40 24.77 8.88 -6.25
N ASP A 41 26.01 9.02 -6.73
CA ASP A 41 27.00 7.96 -6.73
C ASP A 41 27.42 7.56 -5.31
N GLU A 42 27.50 8.52 -4.39
CA GLU A 42 27.68 8.23 -2.96
C GLU A 42 26.52 7.42 -2.37
N LEU A 43 25.27 7.77 -2.72
CA LEU A 43 24.08 7.01 -2.28
C LEU A 43 24.08 5.59 -2.84
N GLU A 44 24.51 5.40 -4.09
CA GLU A 44 24.60 4.09 -4.72
C GLU A 44 25.64 3.18 -4.05
N ASN A 45 26.78 3.77 -3.65
CA ASN A 45 27.87 3.07 -3.00
C ASN A 45 27.65 2.79 -1.51
N GLY A 46 26.51 3.19 -0.94
CA GLY A 46 26.14 2.92 0.44
C GLY A 46 25.90 1.43 0.74
N PRO A 47 25.72 1.06 2.02
CA PRO A 47 25.55 -0.33 2.43
C PRO A 47 24.25 -0.99 1.92
N TRP A 48 23.30 -0.20 1.45
CA TRP A 48 22.03 -0.67 0.90
C TRP A 48 21.88 -0.22 -0.54
N PRO A 49 21.60 -1.15 -1.48
CA PRO A 49 21.33 -0.78 -2.87
C PRO A 49 20.22 0.27 -2.93
N SER A 50 20.52 1.43 -3.45
CA SER A 50 19.54 2.51 -3.63
C SER A 50 18.77 2.35 -4.93
N PHE A 51 17.64 3.07 -5.07
CA PHE A 51 16.89 3.16 -6.33
C PHE A 51 17.73 3.77 -7.47
N ILE A 52 18.83 4.44 -7.16
CA ILE A 52 19.76 5.04 -8.14
C ILE A 52 20.34 3.98 -9.07
N SER A 53 20.73 2.82 -8.54
CA SER A 53 21.19 1.70 -9.38
C SER A 53 20.12 1.25 -10.38
N GLY A 54 18.84 1.26 -9.97
CA GLY A 54 17.72 0.97 -10.87
C GLY A 54 17.58 1.98 -11.99
N ILE A 55 17.65 3.28 -11.67
CA ILE A 55 17.57 4.36 -12.66
C ILE A 55 18.76 4.32 -13.62
N LYS A 56 19.98 4.10 -13.13
CA LYS A 56 21.18 3.93 -13.96
C LYS A 56 21.06 2.73 -14.88
N ASN A 57 20.50 1.62 -14.42
CA ASN A 57 20.24 0.45 -15.27
C ASN A 57 19.26 0.78 -16.41
N LEU A 58 18.18 1.50 -16.13
CA LEU A 58 17.24 1.95 -17.16
C LEU A 58 17.93 2.88 -18.15
N ARG A 59 18.69 3.86 -17.67
CA ARG A 59 19.47 4.77 -18.53
C ARG A 59 20.44 4.04 -19.44
N ASP A 60 21.15 3.03 -18.93
CA ASP A 60 22.29 2.43 -19.62
C ASP A 60 21.93 1.17 -20.42
N ARG A 61 20.83 0.52 -20.11
CA ARG A 61 20.54 -0.83 -20.61
C ARG A 61 19.13 -1.06 -21.12
N HIS A 62 18.20 -0.13 -20.93
CA HIS A 62 16.84 -0.31 -21.43
C HIS A 62 16.84 -0.27 -22.97
N PRO A 63 16.07 -1.13 -23.65
CA PRO A 63 16.02 -1.15 -25.13
C PRO A 63 15.40 0.12 -25.74
N GLU A 64 14.49 0.78 -25.03
CA GLU A 64 13.82 2.00 -25.49
C GLU A 64 14.68 3.24 -25.25
N GLU A 65 15.14 3.89 -26.34
CA GLU A 65 15.96 5.11 -26.26
C GLU A 65 15.27 6.25 -25.48
N ARG A 66 13.95 6.35 -25.58
CA ARG A 66 13.14 7.31 -24.83
C ARG A 66 13.34 7.16 -23.32
N ILE A 67 13.31 5.94 -22.81
CA ILE A 67 13.51 5.63 -21.38
C ILE A 67 14.95 5.96 -20.97
N ASN A 68 15.94 5.66 -21.81
CA ASN A 68 17.34 6.01 -21.54
C ASN A 68 17.53 7.52 -21.39
N LYS A 69 16.98 8.32 -22.30
CA LYS A 69 17.04 9.79 -22.25
C LYS A 69 16.32 10.35 -21.02
N MET A 70 15.09 9.91 -20.77
CA MET A 70 14.29 10.35 -19.63
C MET A 70 14.97 10.04 -18.30
N THR A 71 15.53 8.85 -18.13
CA THR A 71 16.21 8.45 -16.90
C THR A 71 17.58 9.13 -16.74
N ASN A 72 18.26 9.47 -17.84
CA ASN A 72 19.45 10.30 -17.78
C ASN A 72 19.14 11.69 -17.23
N ASP A 73 18.14 12.36 -17.79
CA ASP A 73 17.70 13.68 -17.33
C ASP A 73 17.14 13.64 -15.90
N LEU A 74 16.43 12.56 -15.53
CA LEU A 74 16.01 12.36 -14.15
C LEU A 74 17.18 12.31 -13.17
N LEU A 75 18.27 11.59 -13.50
CA LEU A 75 19.47 11.53 -12.66
C LEU A 75 20.11 12.91 -12.51
N GLY A 76 20.24 13.69 -13.60
CA GLY A 76 20.76 15.06 -13.54
C GLY A 76 19.88 15.97 -12.67
N GLN A 77 18.56 15.87 -12.79
CA GLN A 77 17.63 16.64 -11.98
C GLN A 77 17.66 16.25 -10.50
N LEU A 78 17.77 14.97 -10.19
CA LEU A 78 17.91 14.50 -8.82
C LEU A 78 19.23 15.01 -8.19
N GLU A 79 20.35 14.92 -8.91
CA GLU A 79 21.65 15.48 -8.47
C GLU A 79 21.51 16.96 -8.14
N HIS A 80 20.94 17.74 -9.06
CA HIS A 80 20.71 19.17 -8.86
C HIS A 80 19.82 19.45 -7.62
N SER A 81 18.79 18.64 -7.39
CA SER A 81 17.94 18.74 -6.19
C SER A 81 18.70 18.43 -4.91
N TYR A 82 19.60 17.45 -4.92
CA TYR A 82 20.46 17.12 -3.78
C TYR A 82 21.47 18.23 -3.48
N GLU A 83 22.10 18.78 -4.50
CA GLU A 83 23.08 19.87 -4.40
C GLU A 83 22.45 21.13 -3.82
N THR A 84 21.30 21.54 -4.37
CA THR A 84 20.65 22.80 -4.00
C THR A 84 19.73 22.69 -2.80
N ARG A 85 19.38 21.46 -2.35
CA ARG A 85 18.43 21.18 -1.27
C ARG A 85 17.03 21.75 -1.51
N LYS A 86 16.62 21.91 -2.77
CA LYS A 86 15.31 22.39 -3.18
C LYS A 86 14.58 21.29 -3.94
N GLY A 87 13.26 21.24 -3.80
CA GLY A 87 12.42 20.44 -4.69
C GLY A 87 12.21 21.18 -6.01
N TYR A 88 12.56 20.55 -7.11
CA TYR A 88 12.41 21.11 -8.44
C TYR A 88 11.15 20.67 -9.18
N TRP A 89 10.30 19.98 -8.46
CA TRP A 89 9.00 19.56 -8.97
C TRP A 89 7.90 20.38 -8.35
N LYS A 90 7.11 21.03 -9.15
CA LYS A 90 5.86 21.65 -8.72
C LYS A 90 4.66 20.87 -9.23
N GLY A 91 3.55 20.98 -8.48
CA GLY A 91 2.27 20.44 -8.89
C GLY A 91 1.69 21.26 -10.04
N GLY A 92 0.64 20.74 -10.60
CA GLY A 92 -0.18 21.36 -11.63
C GLY A 92 -1.52 20.65 -11.66
N THR A 93 -2.22 20.74 -12.78
CA THR A 93 -3.45 20.00 -13.02
C THR A 93 -3.25 19.13 -14.24
N VAL A 94 -3.37 17.81 -14.06
CA VAL A 94 -3.36 16.83 -15.14
C VAL A 94 -4.45 15.81 -14.83
N SER A 95 -5.25 15.49 -15.83
CA SER A 95 -6.34 14.52 -15.71
C SER A 95 -6.46 13.69 -16.98
N VAL A 96 -7.08 12.53 -16.85
CA VAL A 96 -7.56 11.72 -18.00
C VAL A 96 -9.04 12.03 -18.22
N TYR A 97 -9.54 11.67 -19.39
CA TYR A 97 -10.92 11.95 -19.76
C TYR A 97 -11.92 11.39 -18.76
N GLY A 98 -12.79 12.27 -18.23
CA GLY A 98 -13.79 11.94 -17.23
C GLY A 98 -13.31 11.93 -15.77
N TYR A 99 -11.99 12.06 -15.51
CA TYR A 99 -11.43 12.04 -14.17
C TYR A 99 -10.56 13.25 -13.87
N GLY A 100 -10.73 13.83 -12.68
CA GLY A 100 -9.86 14.86 -12.13
C GLY A 100 -8.82 14.34 -11.12
N GLY A 101 -8.84 13.05 -10.82
CA GLY A 101 -7.99 12.40 -9.82
C GLY A 101 -7.10 11.30 -10.39
N GLY A 102 -6.35 10.59 -9.49
CA GLY A 102 -5.50 9.46 -9.86
C GLY A 102 -4.11 9.82 -10.38
N ILE A 103 -3.88 11.08 -10.75
CA ILE A 103 -2.61 11.59 -11.25
C ILE A 103 -2.03 12.57 -10.23
N ILE A 104 -0.75 12.45 -9.95
CA ILE A 104 0.04 13.45 -9.21
C ILE A 104 0.86 14.22 -10.24
N PRO A 105 0.41 15.43 -10.62
CA PRO A 105 1.13 16.20 -11.63
C PRO A 105 2.48 16.67 -11.09
N ARG A 106 3.50 16.56 -11.93
CA ARG A 106 4.87 16.96 -11.65
C ARG A 106 5.46 17.64 -12.86
N PHE A 107 5.78 18.93 -12.69
CA PHE A 107 6.45 19.74 -13.71
C PHE A 107 7.78 20.24 -13.14
N SER A 108 8.85 20.04 -13.87
CA SER A 108 10.17 20.51 -13.46
C SER A 108 10.25 22.04 -13.51
N GLU A 109 10.79 22.65 -12.46
CA GLU A 109 11.12 24.08 -12.47
C GLU A 109 12.41 24.39 -13.24
N VAL A 110 13.19 23.37 -13.55
CA VAL A 110 14.44 23.42 -14.31
C VAL A 110 14.37 22.61 -15.62
N GLY A 111 13.16 22.52 -16.19
CA GLY A 111 12.88 21.71 -17.37
C GLY A 111 13.70 22.09 -18.63
N GLU A 112 14.24 23.29 -18.71
CA GLU A 112 15.16 23.68 -19.79
C GLU A 112 16.50 22.95 -19.70
N GLN A 113 16.96 22.64 -18.48
CA GLN A 113 18.21 21.90 -18.24
C GLN A 113 18.01 20.38 -18.42
N PHE A 114 16.79 19.90 -18.18
CA PHE A 114 16.44 18.48 -18.23
C PHE A 114 15.16 18.28 -19.03
N PRO A 115 15.18 18.49 -20.35
CA PRO A 115 13.97 18.54 -21.19
C PRO A 115 13.19 17.22 -21.23
N GLU A 116 13.86 16.06 -21.18
CA GLU A 116 13.22 14.75 -21.25
C GLU A 116 12.52 14.37 -19.94
N SER A 117 12.81 15.04 -18.83
CA SER A 117 12.13 14.87 -17.54
C SER A 117 11.37 16.12 -17.08
N LYS A 118 11.11 17.09 -17.97
CA LYS A 118 10.36 18.32 -17.63
C LYS A 118 8.95 18.05 -17.13
N GLU A 119 8.30 17.03 -17.65
CA GLU A 119 7.05 16.45 -17.16
C GLU A 119 7.34 15.07 -16.62
N PHE A 120 7.00 14.84 -15.36
CA PHE A 120 7.29 13.57 -14.68
C PHE A 120 6.15 13.15 -13.77
N HIS A 121 4.94 13.05 -14.38
CA HIS A 121 3.71 12.75 -13.64
C HIS A 121 3.74 11.36 -13.06
N THR A 122 3.06 11.20 -11.94
CA THR A 122 2.89 9.90 -11.26
C THR A 122 1.42 9.50 -11.32
N LEU A 123 1.15 8.31 -11.85
CA LEU A 123 -0.18 7.73 -11.86
C LEU A 123 -0.31 6.70 -10.73
N ARG A 124 -1.45 6.70 -10.07
CA ARG A 124 -1.81 5.74 -9.04
C ARG A 124 -2.81 4.76 -9.59
N VAL A 125 -2.44 3.51 -9.70
CA VAL A 125 -3.37 2.45 -10.10
C VAL A 125 -3.98 1.81 -8.87
N GLN A 126 -5.31 1.66 -8.88
CA GLN A 126 -6.10 1.06 -7.82
C GLN A 126 -5.68 -0.40 -7.59
N PRO A 127 -5.35 -0.81 -6.35
CA PRO A 127 -5.04 -2.20 -6.08
C PRO A 127 -6.32 -3.05 -6.01
N PRO A 128 -6.26 -4.33 -6.35
CA PRO A 128 -7.28 -5.27 -5.97
C PRO A 128 -7.32 -5.45 -4.44
N ALA A 129 -8.46 -5.94 -3.92
CA ALA A 129 -8.61 -6.22 -2.50
C ALA A 129 -7.48 -7.14 -2.00
N GLY A 130 -6.88 -6.78 -0.86
CA GLY A 130 -5.76 -7.51 -0.27
C GLY A 130 -4.44 -7.45 -1.07
N ASN A 131 -4.36 -6.61 -2.10
CA ASN A 131 -3.21 -6.49 -3.01
C ASN A 131 -2.85 -7.79 -3.74
N TYR A 132 -3.85 -8.62 -4.07
CA TYR A 132 -3.62 -9.85 -4.82
C TYR A 132 -3.53 -9.58 -6.32
N TYR A 133 -2.33 -9.67 -6.86
CA TYR A 133 -2.06 -9.61 -8.29
C TYR A 133 -1.69 -10.98 -8.84
N THR A 134 -2.09 -11.27 -10.06
CA THR A 134 -1.47 -12.36 -10.80
C THR A 134 -0.15 -11.89 -11.41
N THR A 135 0.75 -12.83 -11.70
CA THR A 135 2.01 -12.48 -12.39
C THR A 135 1.74 -11.91 -13.78
N ASP A 136 0.66 -12.32 -14.43
CA ASP A 136 0.30 -11.83 -15.75
C ASP A 136 -0.24 -10.39 -15.69
N SER A 137 -1.10 -10.07 -14.72
CA SER A 137 -1.55 -8.69 -14.53
C SER A 137 -0.41 -7.73 -14.17
N LEU A 138 0.58 -8.19 -13.39
CA LEU A 138 1.77 -7.38 -13.09
C LEU A 138 2.63 -7.16 -14.34
N ARG A 139 2.77 -8.16 -15.23
CA ARG A 139 3.47 -7.99 -16.51
C ARG A 139 2.73 -7.01 -17.42
N GLN A 140 1.43 -7.18 -17.60
CA GLN A 140 0.61 -6.27 -18.40
C GLN A 140 0.78 -4.81 -17.94
N LEU A 141 0.69 -4.55 -16.63
CA LEU A 141 0.90 -3.22 -16.07
C LEU A 141 2.33 -2.71 -16.31
N ALA A 142 3.34 -3.57 -16.18
CA ALA A 142 4.72 -3.21 -16.41
C ALA A 142 4.99 -2.89 -17.89
N ASP A 143 4.50 -3.74 -18.81
CA ASP A 143 4.66 -3.57 -20.25
C ASP A 143 3.99 -2.27 -20.74
N SER A 144 2.76 -1.99 -20.26
CA SER A 144 2.09 -0.72 -20.53
C SER A 144 2.88 0.47 -20.00
N TRP A 145 3.48 0.33 -18.82
CA TRP A 145 4.26 1.43 -18.24
C TRP A 145 5.59 1.66 -18.97
N GLU A 146 6.24 0.64 -19.45
CA GLU A 146 7.43 0.79 -20.31
C GLU A 146 7.09 1.50 -21.63
N LYS A 147 5.88 1.27 -22.16
CA LYS A 147 5.40 1.92 -23.39
C LYS A 147 5.09 3.41 -23.21
N TYR A 148 4.51 3.84 -22.08
CA TYR A 148 4.02 5.20 -21.89
C TYR A 148 4.75 5.99 -20.80
N GLY A 149 5.57 5.37 -19.98
CA GLY A 149 6.26 5.98 -18.86
C GLY A 149 7.78 5.76 -18.86
N SER A 150 8.38 5.97 -17.72
CA SER A 150 9.84 5.88 -17.50
C SER A 150 10.33 4.46 -17.19
N GLY A 151 9.46 3.49 -17.02
CA GLY A 151 9.80 2.17 -16.48
C GLY A 151 9.92 2.12 -14.95
N LEU A 152 9.84 3.25 -14.22
CA LEU A 152 9.93 3.28 -12.76
C LEU A 152 8.58 3.00 -12.11
N VAL A 153 8.57 2.07 -11.15
CA VAL A 153 7.38 1.66 -10.40
C VAL A 153 7.70 1.60 -8.91
N THR A 154 6.75 1.98 -8.06
CA THR A 154 6.85 1.78 -6.61
C THR A 154 5.53 1.26 -6.04
N PHE A 155 5.64 0.38 -5.04
CA PHE A 155 4.50 -0.11 -4.28
C PHE A 155 4.29 0.78 -3.05
N HIS A 156 3.27 1.62 -3.10
CA HIS A 156 3.02 2.59 -2.05
C HIS A 156 2.29 1.97 -0.85
N GLY A 157 3.02 1.62 0.21
CA GLY A 157 2.53 0.87 1.36
C GLY A 157 1.33 1.48 2.10
N GLN A 158 1.20 2.81 2.11
CA GLN A 158 0.16 3.49 2.90
C GLN A 158 -1.23 3.52 2.23
N THR A 159 -1.29 3.42 0.91
CA THR A 159 -2.55 3.43 0.14
C THR A 159 -2.71 2.20 -0.75
N GLY A 160 -1.74 1.27 -0.71
CA GLY A 160 -1.74 0.04 -1.49
C GLY A 160 -1.61 0.21 -3.01
N ASN A 161 -1.61 1.46 -3.51
CA ASN A 161 -1.48 1.71 -4.93
C ASN A 161 -0.14 1.20 -5.48
N ILE A 162 -0.15 0.70 -6.70
CA ILE A 162 1.03 0.76 -7.54
C ILE A 162 1.13 2.20 -8.07
N MET A 163 2.27 2.83 -7.85
CA MET A 163 2.56 4.16 -8.37
C MET A 163 3.52 4.02 -9.55
N PHE A 164 3.06 4.44 -10.70
CA PHE A 164 3.80 4.50 -11.94
C PHE A 164 4.40 5.89 -12.06
N ILE A 165 5.73 5.99 -12.03
CA ILE A 165 6.47 7.24 -11.79
C ILE A 165 7.15 7.71 -13.07
N GLY A 166 6.72 8.85 -13.59
CA GLY A 166 7.38 9.52 -14.72
C GLY A 166 6.76 9.26 -16.07
N THR A 167 5.84 10.15 -16.45
CA THR A 167 5.26 10.22 -17.80
C THR A 167 4.93 11.67 -18.15
N SER A 168 4.70 11.95 -19.43
CA SER A 168 4.22 13.23 -19.93
C SER A 168 2.69 13.32 -19.87
N THR A 169 2.16 14.53 -19.97
CA THR A 169 0.72 14.79 -20.05
C THR A 169 0.08 14.01 -21.20
N ASP A 170 0.71 13.99 -22.37
CA ASP A 170 0.18 13.35 -23.58
C ASP A 170 0.02 11.82 -23.41
N ASN A 171 0.91 11.19 -22.65
CA ASN A 171 0.90 9.74 -22.46
C ASN A 171 -0.07 9.27 -21.36
N THR A 172 -0.58 10.16 -20.51
CA THR A 172 -1.45 9.78 -19.38
C THR A 172 -2.73 9.10 -19.84
N GLN A 173 -3.39 9.66 -20.89
CA GLN A 173 -4.63 9.10 -21.44
C GLN A 173 -4.40 7.72 -22.05
N HIS A 174 -3.34 7.57 -22.84
CA HIS A 174 -3.00 6.30 -23.47
C HIS A 174 -2.73 5.18 -22.47
N PHE A 175 -1.99 5.49 -21.39
CA PHE A 175 -1.77 4.53 -20.32
C PHE A 175 -3.07 4.17 -19.61
N PHE A 176 -3.91 5.16 -19.32
CA PHE A 176 -5.20 4.95 -18.66
C PHE A 176 -6.11 4.03 -19.51
N ASP A 177 -6.24 4.31 -20.78
CA ASP A 177 -7.08 3.51 -21.71
C ASP A 177 -6.60 2.05 -21.73
N GLU A 178 -5.30 1.82 -21.84
CA GLU A 178 -4.73 0.47 -21.91
C GLU A 178 -4.90 -0.31 -20.60
N ILE A 179 -4.72 0.31 -19.42
CA ILE A 179 -4.94 -0.39 -18.15
C ILE A 179 -6.41 -0.71 -17.89
N ASN A 180 -7.34 0.10 -18.42
CA ASN A 180 -8.77 -0.18 -18.34
C ASN A 180 -9.15 -1.43 -19.14
N GLU A 181 -8.50 -1.70 -20.27
CA GLU A 181 -8.69 -2.94 -21.04
C GLU A 181 -8.31 -4.18 -20.21
N TYR A 182 -7.36 -4.06 -19.27
CA TYR A 182 -6.95 -5.12 -18.34
C TYR A 182 -7.80 -5.19 -17.08
N GLY A 183 -8.79 -4.30 -16.93
CA GLY A 183 -9.67 -4.23 -15.78
C GLY A 183 -9.10 -3.48 -14.58
N PHE A 184 -8.07 -2.65 -14.78
CA PHE A 184 -7.55 -1.74 -13.78
C PHE A 184 -8.07 -0.32 -13.97
N ASP A 185 -8.05 0.46 -12.89
CA ASP A 185 -8.47 1.85 -12.88
C ASP A 185 -7.51 2.70 -12.04
N LEU A 186 -7.58 4.01 -12.18
CA LEU A 186 -6.83 4.92 -11.33
C LEU A 186 -7.45 5.01 -9.93
N GLY A 187 -6.60 5.12 -8.93
CA GLY A 187 -7.00 5.40 -7.56
C GLY A 187 -7.07 6.89 -7.25
N GLY A 188 -7.50 7.24 -6.04
CA GLY A 188 -7.64 8.64 -5.61
C GLY A 188 -6.29 9.36 -5.40
N ALA A 189 -6.18 10.57 -5.92
CA ALA A 189 -5.08 11.50 -5.67
C ALA A 189 -5.62 12.91 -5.39
N GLY A 190 -4.98 13.67 -4.50
CA GLY A 190 -5.45 15.01 -4.14
C GLY A 190 -6.55 15.02 -3.06
N PRO A 191 -7.38 16.08 -3.00
CA PRO A 191 -8.45 16.26 -2.03
C PRO A 191 -9.72 15.50 -2.44
N CYS A 192 -9.68 14.19 -2.31
CA CYS A 192 -10.74 13.27 -2.72
C CYS A 192 -10.80 12.07 -1.75
N VAL A 193 -11.78 11.20 -1.94
CA VAL A 193 -11.73 9.87 -1.37
C VAL A 193 -10.53 9.13 -1.96
N ARG A 194 -9.65 8.64 -1.09
CA ARG A 194 -8.44 7.95 -1.51
C ARG A 194 -8.73 6.47 -1.71
N THR A 195 -7.94 5.84 -2.52
CA THR A 195 -7.96 4.40 -2.71
C THR A 195 -8.11 3.68 -1.38
N ALA A 196 -9.12 2.83 -1.25
CA ALA A 196 -9.30 1.97 -0.10
C ALA A 196 -8.20 0.91 -0.04
N MET A 197 -7.88 0.46 1.17
CA MET A 197 -6.85 -0.55 1.39
C MET A 197 -7.37 -1.60 2.38
N SER A 198 -7.17 -2.87 2.05
CA SER A 198 -7.48 -3.99 2.93
C SER A 198 -6.28 -4.90 3.16
N CYS A 199 -6.27 -5.61 4.29
CA CYS A 199 -5.25 -6.62 4.54
C CYS A 199 -5.46 -7.85 3.63
N VAL A 200 -4.51 -8.79 3.69
CA VAL A 200 -4.56 -10.04 2.90
C VAL A 200 -5.80 -10.91 3.19
N GLY A 201 -6.38 -10.77 4.38
CA GLY A 201 -7.67 -11.33 4.75
C GLY A 201 -7.77 -12.84 4.80
N ALA A 202 -9.00 -13.31 4.91
CA ALA A 202 -9.33 -14.72 5.09
C ALA A 202 -8.84 -15.63 3.93
N GLY A 203 -8.57 -15.06 2.77
CA GLY A 203 -7.97 -15.80 1.65
C GLY A 203 -6.56 -16.33 1.96
N ARG A 204 -5.85 -15.76 2.96
CA ARG A 204 -4.48 -16.12 3.34
C ARG A 204 -4.21 -16.06 4.84
N CYS A 205 -5.08 -15.48 5.63
CA CYS A 205 -4.88 -15.25 7.07
C CYS A 205 -5.99 -15.89 7.89
N GLU A 206 -5.65 -16.85 8.74
CA GLU A 206 -6.57 -17.53 9.63
C GLU A 206 -7.13 -16.64 10.76
N MET A 207 -6.47 -15.49 11.04
CA MET A 207 -6.88 -14.56 12.10
C MET A 207 -7.99 -13.62 11.66
N SER A 208 -8.42 -13.62 10.39
CA SER A 208 -9.48 -12.74 9.93
C SER A 208 -10.83 -13.08 10.54
N ASN A 209 -11.55 -12.05 10.99
CA ASN A 209 -12.88 -12.18 11.61
C ASN A 209 -14.01 -11.66 10.71
N ILE A 210 -13.70 -11.05 9.57
CA ILE A 210 -14.66 -10.48 8.61
C ILE A 210 -14.25 -10.82 7.17
N ASN A 211 -15.15 -10.54 6.23
CA ASN A 211 -14.81 -10.53 4.81
C ASN A 211 -14.32 -9.13 4.40
N GLU A 212 -13.06 -8.82 4.68
CA GLU A 212 -12.44 -7.54 4.39
C GLU A 212 -12.32 -7.25 2.89
N HIS A 213 -12.25 -8.29 2.04
CA HIS A 213 -12.24 -8.11 0.59
C HIS A 213 -13.61 -7.65 0.08
N LYS A 214 -14.71 -8.16 0.66
CA LYS A 214 -16.05 -7.66 0.36
C LYS A 214 -16.22 -6.22 0.82
N ALA A 215 -15.75 -5.89 2.04
CA ALA A 215 -15.77 -4.52 2.55
C ALA A 215 -14.98 -3.56 1.65
N HIS A 216 -13.78 -3.96 1.21
CA HIS A 216 -12.96 -3.18 0.28
C HIS A 216 -13.70 -2.90 -1.03
N ARG A 217 -14.17 -3.96 -1.70
CA ARG A 217 -14.88 -3.83 -2.98
C ARG A 217 -16.14 -2.98 -2.86
N LEU A 218 -16.88 -3.15 -1.76
CA LEU A 218 -18.08 -2.38 -1.49
C LEU A 218 -17.77 -0.88 -1.41
N LEU A 219 -16.77 -0.49 -0.61
CA LEU A 219 -16.37 0.92 -0.47
C LEU A 219 -15.77 1.48 -1.76
N VAL A 220 -14.94 0.72 -2.47
CA VAL A 220 -14.41 1.17 -3.75
C VAL A 220 -15.51 1.42 -4.77
N ASN A 221 -16.43 0.45 -4.95
CA ASN A 221 -17.47 0.56 -5.96
C ASN A 221 -18.49 1.68 -5.69
N ASN A 222 -18.80 1.93 -4.42
CA ASN A 222 -19.76 3.00 -4.07
C ASN A 222 -19.14 4.40 -4.11
N PHE A 223 -17.82 4.54 -3.91
CA PHE A 223 -17.13 5.83 -3.84
C PHE A 223 -16.11 6.03 -4.97
N MET A 224 -16.28 5.35 -6.11
CA MET A 224 -15.41 5.46 -7.26
C MET A 224 -15.40 6.88 -7.83
N ASP A 225 -16.57 7.50 -7.95
CA ASP A 225 -16.70 8.88 -8.44
C ASP A 225 -16.01 9.88 -7.51
N ASP A 226 -16.09 9.67 -6.20
CA ASP A 226 -15.42 10.53 -5.20
C ASP A 226 -13.89 10.33 -5.19
N MET A 227 -13.40 9.19 -5.69
CA MET A 227 -11.97 8.97 -5.93
C MET A 227 -11.48 9.70 -7.17
N HIS A 228 -12.29 9.72 -8.24
CA HIS A 228 -11.91 10.26 -9.54
C HIS A 228 -12.19 11.76 -9.67
N ARG A 229 -13.16 12.29 -8.93
CA ARG A 229 -13.58 13.69 -8.99
C ARG A 229 -13.31 14.39 -7.67
N PRO A 230 -12.10 14.97 -7.48
CA PRO A 230 -11.73 15.64 -6.24
C PRO A 230 -12.71 16.78 -5.94
N ALA A 231 -13.44 16.67 -4.84
CA ALA A 231 -14.42 17.65 -4.39
C ALA A 231 -14.39 17.89 -2.88
N LEU A 232 -13.48 17.25 -2.15
CA LEU A 232 -13.36 17.38 -0.70
C LEU A 232 -12.38 18.49 -0.32
N PRO A 233 -12.56 19.16 0.84
CA PRO A 233 -11.58 20.13 1.35
C PRO A 233 -10.23 19.50 1.64
N TYR A 234 -10.24 18.22 2.06
CA TYR A 234 -9.06 17.41 2.36
C TYR A 234 -9.30 15.95 1.98
N LYS A 235 -8.20 15.19 1.78
CA LYS A 235 -8.26 13.75 1.48
C LYS A 235 -9.01 12.95 2.55
N PHE A 236 -9.81 12.00 2.13
CA PHE A 236 -10.48 11.03 2.98
C PHE A 236 -10.02 9.60 2.66
N LYS A 237 -9.76 8.76 3.66
CA LYS A 237 -9.17 7.43 3.49
C LYS A 237 -9.97 6.36 4.21
N PHE A 238 -10.26 5.28 3.49
CA PHE A 238 -10.75 4.02 4.04
C PHE A 238 -9.60 3.03 4.25
N LYS A 239 -9.61 2.33 5.38
CA LYS A 239 -8.76 1.14 5.56
C LYS A 239 -9.52 0.05 6.29
N ILE A 240 -9.27 -1.19 5.86
CA ILE A 240 -9.96 -2.37 6.34
C ILE A 240 -8.94 -3.39 6.85
N SER A 241 -9.06 -3.76 8.11
CA SER A 241 -8.26 -4.82 8.74
C SER A 241 -9.15 -5.97 9.16
N GLY A 242 -8.80 -7.20 8.81
CA GLY A 242 -9.59 -8.39 9.10
C GLY A 242 -9.64 -8.78 10.58
N CYS A 243 -8.76 -8.24 11.41
CA CYS A 243 -8.69 -8.52 12.85
C CYS A 243 -8.03 -7.38 13.63
N PRO A 244 -8.07 -7.41 15.00
CA PRO A 244 -7.48 -6.39 15.85
C PRO A 244 -5.94 -6.26 15.79
N ASN A 245 -5.22 -7.13 15.09
CA ASN A 245 -3.79 -6.90 14.79
C ASN A 245 -3.55 -5.66 13.92
N ASP A 246 -4.59 -5.21 13.23
CA ASP A 246 -4.60 -3.99 12.42
C ASP A 246 -3.38 -3.84 11.50
N CYS A 247 -3.08 -4.86 10.70
CA CYS A 247 -1.93 -4.89 9.79
C CYS A 247 -1.91 -3.73 8.79
N MET A 248 -3.07 -3.08 8.59
CA MET A 248 -3.17 -1.89 7.73
C MET A 248 -2.89 -0.57 8.46
N ASN A 249 -2.60 -0.60 9.76
CA ASN A 249 -2.52 0.60 10.59
C ASN A 249 -3.74 1.50 10.41
N SER A 250 -4.92 0.90 10.35
CA SER A 250 -6.15 1.61 10.03
C SER A 250 -6.55 2.56 11.15
N ILE A 251 -6.34 2.18 12.42
CA ILE A 251 -6.68 2.98 13.60
C ILE A 251 -6.00 4.37 13.62
N GLU A 252 -4.80 4.50 13.05
CA GLU A 252 -4.04 5.76 13.05
C GLU A 252 -3.84 6.36 11.64
N ARG A 253 -4.24 5.65 10.59
CA ARG A 253 -3.93 6.03 9.20
C ARG A 253 -5.14 6.11 8.29
N ALA A 254 -6.34 5.91 8.81
CA ALA A 254 -7.58 6.06 8.08
C ALA A 254 -8.49 7.09 8.73
N ASP A 255 -9.22 7.80 7.90
CA ASP A 255 -10.26 8.72 8.35
C ASP A 255 -11.51 7.91 8.76
N MET A 256 -11.77 6.76 8.08
CA MET A 256 -12.71 5.73 8.53
C MET A 256 -12.04 4.35 8.46
N SER A 257 -12.11 3.61 9.55
CA SER A 257 -11.52 2.26 9.70
C SER A 257 -12.60 1.22 9.94
N VAL A 258 -12.46 0.05 9.27
CA VAL A 258 -13.24 -1.16 9.53
C VAL A 258 -12.30 -2.22 10.06
N ILE A 259 -12.42 -2.60 11.34
CA ILE A 259 -11.50 -3.55 11.98
C ILE A 259 -12.30 -4.76 12.45
N GLY A 260 -11.98 -5.93 11.92
CA GLY A 260 -12.59 -7.20 12.33
C GLY A 260 -12.34 -7.49 13.81
N THR A 261 -13.34 -8.01 14.48
CA THR A 261 -13.29 -8.40 15.90
C THR A 261 -14.31 -9.50 16.19
N TRP A 262 -14.46 -9.88 17.45
CA TRP A 262 -15.53 -10.77 17.91
C TRP A 262 -16.14 -10.20 19.20
N ARG A 263 -17.38 -10.60 19.53
CA ARG A 263 -18.10 -10.04 20.67
C ARG A 263 -18.19 -11.01 21.86
N ASP A 264 -18.35 -12.30 21.60
CA ASP A 264 -18.44 -13.35 22.60
C ASP A 264 -17.10 -13.72 23.25
N ASN A 265 -17.05 -14.83 23.97
CA ASN A 265 -15.88 -15.29 24.68
C ASN A 265 -14.81 -15.84 23.72
N MET A 266 -13.55 -15.53 24.02
CA MET A 266 -12.40 -16.17 23.38
C MET A 266 -12.46 -17.69 23.61
N LYS A 267 -12.14 -18.47 22.60
CA LYS A 267 -12.09 -19.93 22.67
C LYS A 267 -10.70 -20.37 23.15
N VAL A 268 -10.71 -21.40 23.99
CA VAL A 268 -9.48 -22.00 24.54
C VAL A 268 -9.51 -23.50 24.33
N ASP A 269 -8.52 -24.02 23.64
CA ASP A 269 -8.19 -25.44 23.63
C ASP A 269 -7.18 -25.72 24.76
N GLN A 270 -7.65 -26.31 25.84
CA GLN A 270 -6.84 -26.56 27.01
C GLN A 270 -5.78 -27.64 26.80
N GLU A 271 -6.02 -28.61 25.93
CA GLU A 271 -5.04 -29.66 25.62
C GLU A 271 -3.88 -29.11 24.79
N GLU A 272 -4.17 -28.32 23.78
CA GLU A 272 -3.14 -27.62 23.01
C GLU A 272 -2.39 -26.61 23.86
N TRP A 273 -3.07 -25.92 24.80
CA TRP A 273 -2.45 -25.02 25.74
C TRP A 273 -1.45 -25.76 26.66
N LYS A 274 -1.85 -26.87 27.27
CA LYS A 274 -0.98 -27.66 28.15
C LYS A 274 0.20 -28.24 27.40
N SER A 275 -0.01 -28.70 26.17
CA SER A 275 1.05 -29.20 25.30
C SER A 275 2.08 -28.10 25.02
N TRP A 276 1.63 -26.90 24.65
CA TRP A 276 2.48 -25.76 24.41
C TRP A 276 3.19 -25.29 25.69
N LEU A 277 2.49 -25.26 26.84
CA LEU A 277 3.06 -24.87 28.13
C LEU A 277 4.17 -25.82 28.57
N LYS A 278 4.00 -27.12 28.32
CA LYS A 278 5.02 -28.16 28.60
C LYS A 278 6.27 -27.96 27.73
N GLU A 279 6.09 -27.56 26.47
CA GLU A 279 7.21 -27.30 25.54
C GLU A 279 7.98 -26.03 25.90
N LYS A 280 7.27 -24.91 26.13
CA LYS A 280 7.89 -23.59 26.33
C LYS A 280 8.25 -23.28 27.79
N GLY A 281 7.57 -23.93 28.73
CA GLY A 281 7.73 -23.72 30.18
C GLY A 281 6.86 -22.60 30.75
N ARG A 282 6.43 -22.79 32.01
CA ARG A 282 5.53 -21.87 32.74
C ARG A 282 6.09 -20.45 32.85
N LYS A 283 7.41 -20.33 33.08
CA LYS A 283 8.06 -19.01 33.14
C LYS A 283 7.93 -18.24 31.83
N TYR A 284 8.16 -18.90 30.69
CA TYR A 284 8.01 -18.27 29.37
C TYR A 284 6.57 -17.80 29.13
N ALA A 285 5.58 -18.62 29.50
CA ALA A 285 4.16 -18.25 29.39
C ALA A 285 3.81 -17.02 30.23
N ILE A 286 4.32 -16.95 31.46
CA ILE A 286 4.12 -15.78 32.34
C ILE A 286 4.75 -14.53 31.70
N ASP A 287 6.01 -14.60 31.29
CA ASP A 287 6.77 -13.44 30.78
C ASP A 287 6.23 -12.92 29.42
N ASN A 288 5.71 -13.80 28.57
CA ASN A 288 5.33 -13.44 27.20
C ASN A 288 3.81 -13.35 26.94
N ILE A 289 2.98 -13.87 27.82
CA ILE A 289 1.53 -13.88 27.65
C ILE A 289 0.84 -13.19 28.83
N ILE A 290 1.03 -13.72 30.05
CA ILE A 290 0.25 -13.27 31.20
C ILE A 290 0.59 -11.82 31.56
N THR A 291 1.89 -11.50 31.75
CA THR A 291 2.34 -10.16 32.14
C THR A 291 2.18 -9.12 31.01
N ARG A 292 2.04 -9.58 29.78
CA ARG A 292 1.81 -8.70 28.61
C ARG A 292 0.34 -8.47 28.29
N CYS A 293 -0.58 -9.10 29.03
CA CYS A 293 -2.00 -8.82 28.88
C CYS A 293 -2.30 -7.41 29.41
N PRO A 294 -2.78 -6.48 28.54
CA PRO A 294 -2.96 -5.07 28.94
C PRO A 294 -4.02 -4.87 30.01
N THR A 295 -4.92 -5.85 30.19
CA THR A 295 -6.03 -5.79 31.15
C THR A 295 -5.93 -6.88 32.23
N ASN A 296 -4.82 -7.60 32.31
CA ASN A 296 -4.60 -8.71 33.26
C ASN A 296 -5.71 -9.77 33.21
N SER A 297 -6.28 -10.01 32.03
CA SER A 297 -7.42 -10.92 31.83
C SER A 297 -7.02 -12.40 31.77
N LEU A 298 -5.74 -12.73 31.92
CA LEU A 298 -5.23 -14.11 31.76
C LEU A 298 -4.54 -14.57 33.04
N SER A 299 -4.76 -15.83 33.41
CA SER A 299 -4.02 -16.50 34.48
C SER A 299 -3.79 -17.98 34.18
N ILE A 300 -2.77 -18.57 34.79
CA ILE A 300 -2.48 -20.01 34.70
C ILE A 300 -2.83 -20.64 36.03
N ASN A 301 -3.76 -21.58 36.02
CA ASN A 301 -4.21 -22.33 37.20
C ASN A 301 -3.15 -23.33 37.69
N ASP A 302 -3.37 -23.93 38.86
CA ASP A 302 -2.45 -24.91 39.45
C ASP A 302 -2.39 -26.23 38.64
N ASP A 303 -3.45 -26.55 37.91
CA ASP A 303 -3.55 -27.72 36.99
C ASP A 303 -3.02 -27.42 35.58
N ASP A 304 -2.27 -26.32 35.42
CA ASP A 304 -1.70 -25.86 34.16
C ASP A 304 -2.73 -25.49 33.09
N THR A 305 -4.00 -25.30 33.41
CA THR A 305 -4.98 -24.73 32.51
C THR A 305 -4.85 -23.20 32.46
N ILE A 306 -5.23 -22.58 31.33
CA ILE A 306 -5.33 -21.13 31.22
C ILE A 306 -6.76 -20.67 31.50
N ALA A 307 -6.91 -19.67 32.37
CA ALA A 307 -8.16 -18.98 32.62
C ALA A 307 -8.19 -17.62 31.93
N VAL A 308 -9.37 -17.25 31.40
CA VAL A 308 -9.61 -16.00 30.69
C VAL A 308 -10.78 -15.24 31.31
N ASP A 309 -10.53 -14.05 31.83
CA ASP A 309 -11.60 -13.11 32.16
C ASP A 309 -12.07 -12.37 30.89
N ASN A 310 -13.07 -12.94 30.25
CA ASN A 310 -13.60 -12.39 29.00
C ASN A 310 -14.31 -11.04 29.15
N LYS A 311 -14.69 -10.62 30.37
CA LYS A 311 -15.28 -9.30 30.63
C LYS A 311 -14.25 -8.19 30.54
N SER A 312 -13.04 -8.46 31.06
CA SER A 312 -11.93 -7.52 31.04
C SER A 312 -11.07 -7.61 29.77
N CYS A 313 -11.25 -8.66 28.97
CA CYS A 313 -10.47 -8.87 27.75
C CYS A 313 -10.83 -7.84 26.68
N VAL A 314 -9.84 -7.04 26.25
CA VAL A 314 -9.96 -6.01 25.18
C VAL A 314 -9.73 -6.56 23.77
N ARG A 315 -9.58 -7.86 23.61
CA ARG A 315 -9.43 -8.55 22.30
C ARG A 315 -8.22 -8.06 21.48
N CYS A 316 -7.13 -7.69 22.13
CA CYS A 316 -5.93 -7.17 21.45
C CYS A 316 -5.17 -8.23 20.64
N MET A 317 -5.55 -9.51 20.73
CA MET A 317 -4.96 -10.66 20.03
C MET A 317 -3.52 -11.02 20.41
N HIS A 318 -2.86 -10.34 21.35
CA HIS A 318 -1.47 -10.64 21.69
C HIS A 318 -1.28 -12.13 22.06
N CYS A 319 -2.10 -12.66 22.96
CA CYS A 319 -2.03 -14.05 23.41
C CYS A 319 -2.35 -15.04 22.26
N LEU A 320 -3.31 -14.73 21.39
CA LEU A 320 -3.65 -15.56 20.22
C LEU A 320 -2.47 -15.65 19.24
N ASN A 321 -1.75 -14.56 19.04
CA ASN A 321 -0.57 -14.53 18.16
C ASN A 321 0.60 -15.35 18.73
N VAL A 322 0.71 -15.49 20.06
CA VAL A 322 1.77 -16.29 20.70
C VAL A 322 1.42 -17.78 20.72
N VAL A 323 0.13 -18.13 20.93
CA VAL A 323 -0.33 -19.52 21.00
C VAL A 323 -1.54 -19.75 20.08
N PRO A 324 -1.36 -19.63 18.75
CA PRO A 324 -2.47 -19.64 17.80
C PRO A 324 -3.19 -21.00 17.70
N LYS A 325 -2.59 -22.10 18.18
CA LYS A 325 -3.24 -23.41 18.21
C LYS A 325 -4.19 -23.60 19.39
N ALA A 326 -3.93 -22.92 20.51
CA ALA A 326 -4.71 -23.06 21.73
C ALA A 326 -5.73 -21.93 21.97
N LEU A 327 -5.43 -20.73 21.48
CA LEU A 327 -6.25 -19.54 21.73
C LEU A 327 -6.82 -18.99 20.42
N HIS A 328 -8.15 -18.88 20.34
CA HIS A 328 -8.84 -18.47 19.13
C HIS A 328 -9.87 -17.37 19.40
N PRO A 329 -10.22 -16.55 18.39
CA PRO A 329 -11.36 -15.65 18.49
C PRO A 329 -12.65 -16.41 18.82
N GLY A 330 -13.63 -15.71 19.41
CA GLY A 330 -14.98 -16.22 19.54
C GLY A 330 -15.67 -16.46 18.21
N ASP A 331 -16.92 -16.95 18.27
CA ASP A 331 -17.73 -17.26 17.08
C ASP A 331 -18.58 -16.09 16.61
N ASP A 332 -18.97 -15.19 17.52
CA ASP A 332 -19.76 -14.01 17.20
C ASP A 332 -18.85 -12.92 16.61
N LYS A 333 -18.44 -13.15 15.36
CA LYS A 333 -17.50 -12.32 14.61
C LYS A 333 -18.19 -11.15 13.92
N GLY A 334 -17.48 -10.04 13.77
CA GLY A 334 -17.97 -8.82 13.14
C GLY A 334 -16.88 -7.76 13.09
N ALA A 335 -17.24 -6.49 12.94
CA ALA A 335 -16.32 -5.38 12.88
C ALA A 335 -16.62 -4.28 13.89
N THR A 336 -15.59 -3.57 14.29
CA THR A 336 -15.64 -2.25 14.92
C THR A 336 -15.37 -1.18 13.87
N ILE A 337 -16.14 -0.10 13.88
CA ILE A 337 -15.91 1.07 13.01
C ILE A 337 -15.35 2.21 13.85
N LEU A 338 -14.24 2.77 13.37
CA LEU A 338 -13.57 3.91 14.00
C LEU A 338 -13.42 5.05 13.01
N MET A 339 -13.35 6.29 13.51
CA MET A 339 -13.12 7.50 12.72
C MET A 339 -12.07 8.40 13.34
N GLY A 340 -11.40 9.22 12.50
CA GLY A 340 -10.50 10.28 12.91
C GLY A 340 -9.05 9.88 13.12
N GLY A 341 -8.62 8.73 12.65
CA GLY A 341 -7.22 8.32 12.70
C GLY A 341 -6.34 9.22 11.83
N LYS A 342 -5.26 9.77 12.40
CA LYS A 342 -4.31 10.62 11.67
C LYS A 342 -2.92 10.54 12.25
N ARG A 343 -1.95 10.35 11.37
CA ARG A 343 -0.53 10.35 11.75
C ARG A 343 0.26 11.29 10.86
N THR A 344 0.86 12.30 11.44
CA THR A 344 1.72 13.27 10.75
C THR A 344 2.90 13.66 11.62
N LEU A 345 3.97 14.15 10.99
CA LEU A 345 5.16 14.65 11.72
C LEU A 345 4.83 15.85 12.63
N LYS A 346 3.83 16.65 12.28
CA LYS A 346 3.45 17.85 13.05
C LYS A 346 2.54 17.54 14.25
N ILE A 347 1.64 16.56 14.10
CA ILE A 347 0.56 16.29 15.06
C ILE A 347 0.92 15.06 15.94
N GLY A 348 1.78 14.18 15.44
CA GLY A 348 2.00 12.85 16.03
C GLY A 348 0.90 11.87 15.61
N ASP A 349 0.58 10.94 16.49
CA ASP A 349 -0.38 9.87 16.25
C ASP A 349 -1.72 10.18 16.94
N LEU A 350 -2.77 10.38 16.14
CA LEU A 350 -4.16 10.45 16.59
C LEU A 350 -4.84 9.13 16.22
N MET A 351 -5.28 8.40 17.22
CA MET A 351 -6.02 7.15 17.02
C MET A 351 -7.49 7.44 16.72
N GLY A 352 -8.07 6.63 15.85
CA GLY A 352 -9.50 6.70 15.56
C GLY A 352 -10.34 6.44 16.79
N THR A 353 -11.45 7.16 16.91
CA THR A 353 -12.46 6.96 17.95
C THR A 353 -13.49 5.95 17.48
N VAL A 354 -13.89 5.03 18.37
CA VAL A 354 -14.94 4.04 18.09
C VAL A 354 -16.29 4.74 17.95
N ILE A 355 -16.94 4.62 16.80
CA ILE A 355 -18.28 5.12 16.54
C ILE A 355 -19.34 4.00 16.45
N LYS A 356 -18.96 2.82 16.01
CA LYS A 356 -19.79 1.63 16.07
C LYS A 356 -18.96 0.51 16.70
N PRO A 357 -19.26 0.11 17.96
CA PRO A 357 -18.45 -0.90 18.66
C PRO A 357 -18.50 -2.27 18.01
N PHE A 358 -19.64 -2.64 17.43
CA PHE A 358 -19.80 -3.92 16.78
C PHE A 358 -20.90 -3.90 15.72
N ILE A 359 -20.62 -4.50 14.56
CA ILE A 359 -21.56 -4.83 13.50
C ILE A 359 -21.20 -6.21 12.93
N LYS A 360 -22.20 -7.06 12.70
CA LYS A 360 -21.97 -8.47 12.40
C LYS A 360 -21.46 -8.75 10.98
N LEU A 361 -21.84 -7.97 10.01
CA LEU A 361 -21.44 -8.06 8.58
C LEU A 361 -21.84 -9.41 7.92
N GLU A 362 -23.02 -9.92 8.26
CA GLU A 362 -23.56 -11.15 7.69
C GLU A 362 -24.65 -10.86 6.66
N THR A 363 -25.59 -9.98 7.00
CA THR A 363 -26.74 -9.64 6.15
C THR A 363 -26.43 -8.52 5.16
N GLN A 364 -27.24 -8.37 4.12
CA GLN A 364 -27.11 -7.24 3.20
C GLN A 364 -27.34 -5.92 3.93
N GLU A 365 -28.27 -5.85 4.89
CA GLU A 365 -28.53 -4.68 5.71
C GLU A 365 -27.29 -4.23 6.50
N ASP A 366 -26.48 -5.17 7.01
CA ASP A 366 -25.22 -4.85 7.70
C ASP A 366 -24.23 -4.17 6.74
N TRP A 367 -24.15 -4.65 5.49
CA TRP A 367 -23.28 -4.09 4.48
C TRP A 367 -23.75 -2.73 3.98
N ASP A 368 -25.06 -2.56 3.77
CA ASP A 368 -25.68 -1.30 3.38
C ASP A 368 -25.46 -0.23 4.47
N TYR A 369 -25.54 -0.63 5.74
CA TYR A 369 -25.23 0.27 6.87
C TYR A 369 -23.78 0.80 6.82
N ILE A 370 -22.79 -0.01 6.40
CA ILE A 370 -21.42 0.46 6.25
C ILE A 370 -21.32 1.53 5.17
N VAL A 371 -22.01 1.34 4.04
CA VAL A 371 -22.05 2.32 2.95
C VAL A 371 -22.74 3.62 3.41
N GLU A 372 -23.94 3.52 4.00
CA GLU A 372 -24.66 4.66 4.53
C GLU A 372 -23.84 5.45 5.56
N LEU A 373 -23.14 4.75 6.45
CA LEU A 373 -22.26 5.39 7.43
C LEU A 373 -21.08 6.09 6.77
N ALA A 374 -20.51 5.50 5.72
CA ALA A 374 -19.43 6.10 4.95
C ALA A 374 -19.91 7.34 4.19
N GLU A 375 -21.07 7.31 3.54
CA GLU A 375 -21.70 8.47 2.89
C GLU A 375 -21.89 9.63 3.86
N LYS A 376 -22.59 9.37 4.97
CA LYS A 376 -22.79 10.41 6.02
C LYS A 376 -21.50 10.99 6.57
N THR A 377 -20.45 10.18 6.62
CA THR A 377 -19.14 10.63 7.10
C THR A 377 -18.43 11.47 6.07
N ILE A 378 -18.52 11.12 4.80
CA ILE A 378 -17.94 11.91 3.68
C ILE A 378 -18.67 13.25 3.55
N ASP A 379 -20.00 13.27 3.65
CA ASP A 379 -20.81 14.50 3.64
C ASP A 379 -20.40 15.42 4.80
N PHE A 380 -20.34 14.85 6.01
CA PHE A 380 -19.87 15.62 7.17
C PHE A 380 -18.45 16.14 6.98
N TRP A 381 -17.57 15.34 6.37
CA TRP A 381 -16.18 15.72 6.05
C TRP A 381 -16.12 16.84 5.01
N ALA A 382 -16.97 16.78 3.99
CA ALA A 382 -17.06 17.81 2.97
C ALA A 382 -17.43 19.18 3.55
N ASP A 383 -18.34 19.18 4.53
CA ASP A 383 -18.84 20.42 5.15
C ASP A 383 -17.91 20.98 6.25
N ASN A 384 -17.13 20.12 6.92
CA ASN A 384 -16.46 20.49 8.18
C ASN A 384 -14.94 20.30 8.17
N ALA A 385 -14.37 19.63 7.18
CA ALA A 385 -12.92 19.42 7.14
C ALA A 385 -12.18 20.74 6.87
N LEU A 386 -11.04 20.91 7.53
CA LEU A 386 -10.17 22.06 7.27
C LEU A 386 -9.55 21.92 5.86
N GLU A 387 -9.49 23.02 5.15
CA GLU A 387 -8.75 23.10 3.88
C GLU A 387 -7.25 22.87 4.09
N HIS A 388 -6.60 22.32 3.06
CA HIS A 388 -5.19 21.96 3.10
C HIS A 388 -4.31 23.16 2.77
#